data_791f673462a8ca421aeda419c93f230e
#
_entry.id   791f673462a8ca421aeda419c93f230e
#
_cell.length_a   1.000
_cell.length_b   1.000
_cell.length_c   1.000
_cell.angle_alpha   90.00
_cell.angle_beta   90.00
_cell.angle_gamma   90.00
#
_symmetry.space_group_name_H-M   'P 1'
#
loop_
_entity.id
_entity.type
_entity.pdbx_description
1 polymer ?
#
loop_
_entity_poly.entity_id
_entity_poly.type
_entity_poly.pdbx_seq_one_letter_code
_entity_poly.pdbx_strand_id
1 'polypeptide(L)'
;MDLFSLFQAQIPTTTNKLLIAFSGGLDSTALLSLVKKLSEKRPHLSLRAIHIHHGLSPNADTWTAHCQQLCKQFAIPLIIEKVKVEMHDGIEAGAREARYQAISTHIQPDEYLVTAHHLNDQTETFFLALKRGAGLQGLGAMQKESQLFGMPILRPLLSFSRNELEDYVQQENLSWIEDESNQDNHYDRNFLRNQILPELRQR
;
A
#
# COMPACT_ATOMS: atom_id res chain seq x y z
N MET A 1 -0.66 23.84 3.38
CA MET A 1 -0.26 22.86 4.42
C MET A 1 0.56 21.82 3.67
N ASP A 2 1.74 21.47 4.16
CA ASP A 2 2.57 20.50 3.47
C ASP A 2 1.99 19.06 3.60
N LEU A 3 2.38 18.18 2.71
CA LEU A 3 1.88 16.81 2.63
C LEU A 3 2.09 16.04 3.95
N PHE A 4 3.25 16.23 4.59
CA PHE A 4 3.56 15.59 5.85
C PHE A 4 2.63 16.03 6.99
N SER A 5 2.30 17.32 7.06
CA SER A 5 1.36 17.85 8.07
C SER A 5 -0.04 17.26 7.92
N LEU A 6 -0.51 17.08 6.67
CA LEU A 6 -1.78 16.40 6.39
C LEU A 6 -1.71 14.91 6.73
N PHE A 7 -0.61 14.24 6.39
CA PHE A 7 -0.39 12.83 6.68
C PHE A 7 -0.37 12.53 8.18
N GLN A 8 0.36 13.31 8.98
CA GLN A 8 0.45 13.05 10.42
C GLN A 8 -0.90 13.11 11.14
N ALA A 9 -1.86 13.90 10.62
CA ALA A 9 -3.22 13.96 11.13
C ALA A 9 -4.05 12.70 10.80
N GLN A 10 -3.57 11.87 9.87
CA GLN A 10 -4.24 10.61 9.51
C GLN A 10 -3.91 9.46 10.44
N ILE A 11 -2.85 9.56 11.24
CA ILE A 11 -2.44 8.51 12.18
C ILE A 11 -2.84 8.91 13.60
N PRO A 12 -3.71 8.12 14.27
CA PRO A 12 -4.16 8.43 15.63
C PRO A 12 -2.98 8.62 16.59
N THR A 13 -3.09 9.58 17.50
CA THR A 13 -2.01 9.87 18.46
C THR A 13 -1.79 8.75 19.47
N THR A 14 -2.80 7.90 19.65
CA THR A 14 -2.75 6.72 20.52
C THR A 14 -2.04 5.52 19.90
N THR A 15 -1.73 5.57 18.59
CA THR A 15 -1.05 4.49 17.89
C THR A 15 0.43 4.48 18.23
N ASN A 16 0.93 3.34 18.72
CA ASN A 16 2.31 3.17 19.18
C ASN A 16 3.12 2.15 18.36
N LYS A 17 2.45 1.32 17.54
CA LYS A 17 3.12 0.28 16.75
C LYS A 17 2.52 0.23 15.35
N LEU A 18 3.38 0.25 14.33
CA LEU A 18 3.00 0.16 12.92
C LEU A 18 3.80 -0.92 12.20
N LEU A 19 3.11 -1.83 11.51
CA LEU A 19 3.68 -2.73 10.51
C LEU A 19 3.35 -2.19 9.12
N ILE A 20 4.37 -1.78 8.37
CA ILE A 20 4.21 -1.15 7.06
C ILE A 20 4.22 -2.23 5.98
N ALA A 21 3.13 -2.40 5.23
CA ALA A 21 3.11 -3.24 4.04
C ALA A 21 3.95 -2.56 2.95
N PHE A 22 5.16 -3.07 2.71
CA PHE A 22 6.16 -2.43 1.86
C PHE A 22 6.46 -3.27 0.62
N SER A 23 5.98 -2.83 -0.54
CA SER A 23 6.23 -3.48 -1.83
C SER A 23 7.48 -2.95 -2.55
N GLY A 24 7.99 -1.78 -2.17
CA GLY A 24 9.06 -1.07 -2.86
C GLY A 24 8.59 -0.16 -4.00
N GLY A 25 7.31 -0.21 -4.38
CA GLY A 25 6.72 0.70 -5.36
C GLY A 25 6.53 2.12 -4.80
N LEU A 26 6.24 3.08 -5.69
CA LEU A 26 6.12 4.51 -5.39
C LEU A 26 5.31 4.81 -4.13
N ASP A 27 4.07 4.32 -4.08
CA ASP A 27 3.11 4.65 -3.00
C ASP A 27 3.57 4.10 -1.65
N SER A 28 4.11 2.87 -1.63
CA SER A 28 4.64 2.25 -0.42
C SER A 28 5.95 2.89 0.04
N THR A 29 6.74 3.43 -0.88
CA THR A 29 7.97 4.20 -0.59
C THR A 29 7.62 5.55 0.02
N ALA A 30 6.61 6.25 -0.52
CA ALA A 30 6.08 7.47 0.08
C ALA A 30 5.60 7.22 1.52
N LEU A 31 4.81 6.14 1.72
CA LEU A 31 4.32 5.76 3.04
C LEU A 31 5.48 5.48 4.02
N LEU A 32 6.47 4.68 3.61
CA LEU A 32 7.62 4.32 4.44
C LEU A 32 8.38 5.57 4.92
N SER A 33 8.63 6.52 4.02
CA SER A 33 9.31 7.78 4.32
C SER A 33 8.48 8.66 5.27
N LEU A 34 7.19 8.82 5.00
CA LEU A 34 6.29 9.63 5.82
C LEU A 34 6.16 9.09 7.25
N VAL A 35 6.04 7.75 7.39
CA VAL A 35 5.96 7.10 8.70
C VAL A 35 7.29 7.22 9.43
N LYS A 36 8.43 7.13 8.72
CA LYS A 36 9.76 7.37 9.31
C LYS A 36 9.87 8.79 9.87
N LYS A 37 9.50 9.82 9.09
CA LYS A 37 9.46 11.21 9.57
C LYS A 37 8.53 11.38 10.78
N LEU A 38 7.40 10.68 10.79
CA LEU A 38 6.49 10.70 11.93
C LEU A 38 7.12 10.12 13.18
N SER A 39 7.88 9.01 13.07
CA SER A 39 8.56 8.40 14.22
C SER A 39 9.62 9.30 14.84
N GLU A 40 10.23 10.19 14.07
CA GLU A 40 11.17 11.19 14.58
C GLU A 40 10.48 12.26 15.44
N LYS A 41 9.21 12.54 15.15
CA LYS A 41 8.35 13.43 15.98
C LYS A 41 7.64 12.70 17.11
N ARG A 42 7.50 11.37 17.02
CA ARG A 42 6.85 10.50 18.01
C ARG A 42 7.83 9.37 18.43
N PRO A 43 8.81 9.62 19.33
CA PRO A 43 9.86 8.65 19.65
C PRO A 43 9.37 7.33 20.24
N HIS A 44 8.13 7.29 20.75
CA HIS A 44 7.49 6.07 21.25
C HIS A 44 6.84 5.22 20.13
N LEU A 45 6.77 5.74 18.91
CA LEU A 45 6.20 5.01 17.77
C LEU A 45 7.19 3.97 17.26
N SER A 46 6.87 2.70 17.45
CA SER A 46 7.65 1.57 16.97
C SER A 46 7.26 1.24 15.52
N LEU A 47 8.26 1.08 14.65
CA LEU A 47 8.08 0.79 13.23
C LEU A 47 8.69 -0.54 12.86
N ARG A 48 7.97 -1.32 12.08
CA ARG A 48 8.46 -2.47 11.32
C ARG A 48 7.90 -2.42 9.90
N ALA A 49 8.59 -3.02 8.96
CA ALA A 49 8.08 -3.20 7.60
C ALA A 49 7.98 -4.70 7.27
N ILE A 50 7.06 -5.05 6.38
CA ILE A 50 6.94 -6.39 5.82
C ILE A 50 6.85 -6.33 4.30
N HIS A 51 7.72 -7.08 3.63
CA HIS A 51 7.72 -7.28 2.19
C HIS A 51 7.26 -8.71 1.88
N ILE A 52 6.25 -8.85 1.03
CA ILE A 52 5.75 -10.15 0.59
C ILE A 52 6.32 -10.45 -0.79
N HIS A 53 7.09 -11.53 -0.87
CA HIS A 53 7.66 -12.04 -2.11
C HIS A 53 6.75 -13.12 -2.70
N HIS A 54 5.98 -12.75 -3.73
CA HIS A 54 5.00 -13.65 -4.35
C HIS A 54 5.61 -14.67 -5.34
N GLY A 55 6.85 -14.47 -5.79
CA GLY A 55 7.52 -15.31 -6.79
C GLY A 55 6.91 -15.26 -8.20
N LEU A 56 6.05 -14.28 -8.49
CA LEU A 56 5.35 -14.18 -9.77
C LEU A 56 6.16 -13.46 -10.86
N SER A 57 7.01 -12.50 -10.47
CA SER A 57 7.89 -11.78 -11.40
C SER A 57 9.30 -12.35 -11.37
N PRO A 58 10.01 -12.39 -12.51
CA PRO A 58 11.45 -12.70 -12.55
C PRO A 58 12.29 -11.68 -11.78
N ASN A 59 11.77 -10.48 -11.54
CA ASN A 59 12.43 -9.40 -10.83
C ASN A 59 12.19 -9.40 -9.30
N ALA A 60 11.43 -10.37 -8.77
CA ALA A 60 11.01 -10.39 -7.37
C ALA A 60 12.17 -10.37 -6.35
N ASP A 61 13.30 -11.06 -6.67
CA ASP A 61 14.49 -11.02 -5.80
C ASP A 61 15.19 -9.65 -5.86
N THR A 62 15.22 -8.99 -7.01
CA THR A 62 15.74 -7.62 -7.16
C THR A 62 14.89 -6.62 -6.38
N TRP A 63 13.57 -6.77 -6.42
CA TRP A 63 12.65 -5.93 -5.63
C TRP A 63 12.85 -6.12 -4.14
N THR A 64 13.05 -7.38 -3.71
CA THR A 64 13.37 -7.68 -2.31
C THR A 64 14.67 -6.99 -1.87
N ALA A 65 15.71 -7.04 -2.70
CA ALA A 65 16.98 -6.38 -2.41
C ALA A 65 16.83 -4.84 -2.30
N HIS A 66 16.03 -4.23 -3.15
CA HIS A 66 15.70 -2.81 -3.07
C HIS A 66 14.97 -2.47 -1.75
N CYS A 67 13.96 -3.27 -1.38
CA CYS A 67 13.25 -3.10 -0.11
C CYS A 67 14.18 -3.21 1.10
N GLN A 68 15.11 -4.16 1.09
CA GLN A 68 16.12 -4.32 2.14
C GLN A 68 17.03 -3.09 2.25
N GLN A 69 17.51 -2.59 1.10
CA GLN A 69 18.38 -1.41 1.06
C GLN A 69 17.68 -0.19 1.64
N LEU A 70 16.44 0.09 1.23
CA LEU A 70 15.71 1.27 1.67
C LEU A 70 15.32 1.18 3.15
N CYS A 71 14.87 0.02 3.62
CA CYS A 71 14.59 -0.20 5.03
C CYS A 71 15.84 -0.07 5.91
N LYS A 72 17.00 -0.54 5.42
CA LYS A 72 18.30 -0.35 6.10
C LYS A 72 18.66 1.14 6.18
N GLN A 73 18.48 1.90 5.10
CA GLN A 73 18.74 3.34 5.07
C GLN A 73 17.88 4.08 6.10
N PHE A 74 16.63 3.69 6.26
CA PHE A 74 15.71 4.29 7.23
C PHE A 74 15.80 3.72 8.64
N ALA A 75 16.67 2.73 8.87
CA ALA A 75 16.78 1.98 10.11
C ALA A 75 15.43 1.40 10.59
N ILE A 76 14.63 0.86 9.64
CA ILE A 76 13.36 0.19 9.91
C ILE A 76 13.58 -1.33 9.76
N PRO A 77 13.29 -2.15 10.79
CA PRO A 77 13.34 -3.61 10.67
C PRO A 77 12.41 -4.12 9.57
N LEU A 78 12.92 -4.94 8.66
CA LEU A 78 12.17 -5.52 7.55
C LEU A 78 12.00 -7.03 7.72
N ILE A 79 10.76 -7.49 7.64
CA ILE A 79 10.39 -8.89 7.51
C ILE A 79 10.22 -9.18 6.01
N ILE A 80 10.79 -10.28 5.53
CA ILE A 80 10.58 -10.78 4.18
C ILE A 80 9.88 -12.12 4.28
N GLU A 81 8.69 -12.22 3.69
CA GLU A 81 7.90 -13.43 3.69
C GLU A 81 7.69 -13.91 2.25
N LYS A 82 8.06 -15.16 1.97
CA LYS A 82 7.84 -15.80 0.66
C LYS A 82 6.52 -16.57 0.70
N VAL A 83 5.60 -16.23 -0.21
CA VAL A 83 4.30 -16.89 -0.29
C VAL A 83 4.14 -17.65 -1.59
N LYS A 84 3.39 -18.74 -1.55
CA LYS A 84 2.91 -19.43 -2.74
C LYS A 84 1.51 -18.90 -3.05
N VAL A 85 1.30 -18.48 -4.30
CA VAL A 85 0.01 -17.98 -4.76
C VAL A 85 -0.80 -19.15 -5.32
N GLU A 86 -1.96 -19.42 -4.72
CA GLU A 86 -2.93 -20.37 -5.25
C GLU A 86 -3.90 -19.67 -6.19
N MET A 87 -4.21 -20.30 -7.34
CA MET A 87 -4.94 -19.65 -8.45
C MET A 87 -6.44 -20.02 -8.48
N HIS A 88 -7.09 -20.17 -7.33
CA HIS A 88 -8.49 -20.61 -7.30
C HIS A 88 -9.49 -19.58 -7.87
N ASP A 89 -9.29 -18.28 -7.60
CA ASP A 89 -10.19 -17.18 -8.01
C ASP A 89 -9.49 -16.13 -8.92
N GLY A 90 -8.43 -16.55 -9.60
CA GLY A 90 -7.57 -15.67 -10.39
C GLY A 90 -6.32 -15.21 -9.63
N ILE A 91 -5.27 -14.88 -10.40
CA ILE A 91 -3.93 -14.55 -9.85
C ILE A 91 -3.97 -13.38 -8.88
N GLU A 92 -4.72 -12.31 -9.19
CA GLU A 92 -4.78 -11.10 -8.36
C GLU A 92 -5.46 -11.36 -7.01
N ALA A 93 -6.58 -12.07 -7.01
CA ALA A 93 -7.32 -12.41 -5.79
C ALA A 93 -6.51 -13.35 -4.90
N GLY A 94 -5.94 -14.42 -5.47
CA GLY A 94 -5.09 -15.37 -4.75
C GLY A 94 -3.83 -14.72 -4.17
N ALA A 95 -3.16 -13.85 -4.93
CA ALA A 95 -1.99 -13.11 -4.45
C ALA A 95 -2.35 -12.15 -3.31
N ARG A 96 -3.52 -11.50 -3.40
CA ARG A 96 -4.02 -10.63 -2.34
C ARG A 96 -4.32 -11.42 -1.06
N GLU A 97 -5.00 -12.54 -1.17
CA GLU A 97 -5.34 -13.40 -0.02
C GLU A 97 -4.08 -13.94 0.65
N ALA A 98 -3.18 -14.56 -0.11
CA ALA A 98 -1.91 -15.09 0.38
C ALA A 98 -1.08 -14.01 1.10
N ARG A 99 -1.06 -12.78 0.56
CA ARG A 99 -0.41 -11.62 1.19
C ARG A 99 -0.95 -11.33 2.58
N TYR A 100 -2.27 -11.16 2.70
CA TYR A 100 -2.85 -10.78 3.99
C TYR A 100 -2.82 -11.91 5.00
N GLN A 101 -2.96 -13.16 4.57
CA GLN A 101 -2.77 -14.33 5.43
C GLN A 101 -1.33 -14.37 5.99
N ALA A 102 -0.33 -14.22 5.11
CA ALA A 102 1.06 -14.17 5.55
C ALA A 102 1.32 -13.01 6.53
N ILE A 103 0.84 -11.80 6.23
CA ILE A 103 1.00 -10.64 7.11
C ILE A 103 0.35 -10.91 8.47
N SER A 104 -0.81 -11.57 8.51
CA SER A 104 -1.54 -11.83 9.76
C SER A 104 -0.76 -12.67 10.76
N THR A 105 0.18 -13.49 10.31
CA THR A 105 1.06 -14.29 11.19
C THR A 105 2.16 -13.47 11.86
N HIS A 106 2.42 -12.26 11.34
CA HIS A 106 3.49 -11.38 11.82
C HIS A 106 3.01 -10.17 12.63
N ILE A 107 1.70 -9.89 12.61
CA ILE A 107 1.14 -8.75 13.36
C ILE A 107 1.29 -8.97 14.87
N GLN A 108 1.67 -7.93 15.59
CA GLN A 108 1.82 -7.97 17.03
C GLN A 108 0.58 -7.40 17.74
N PRO A 109 0.36 -7.70 19.04
CA PRO A 109 -0.67 -7.03 19.82
C PRO A 109 -0.53 -5.50 19.76
N ASP A 110 -1.65 -4.79 19.58
CA ASP A 110 -1.74 -3.32 19.49
C ASP A 110 -0.97 -2.72 18.30
N GLU A 111 -0.66 -3.52 17.28
CA GLU A 111 0.01 -3.07 16.06
C GLU A 111 -1.01 -2.92 14.92
N TYR A 112 -0.98 -1.78 14.22
CA TYR A 112 -1.74 -1.56 13.01
C TYR A 112 -0.95 -1.96 11.78
N LEU A 113 -1.55 -2.74 10.87
CA LEU A 113 -1.04 -2.85 9.51
C LEU A 113 -1.33 -1.55 8.76
N VAL A 114 -0.29 -0.90 8.24
CA VAL A 114 -0.42 0.33 7.46
C VAL A 114 -0.19 0.03 5.99
N THR A 115 -1.13 0.45 5.14
CA THR A 115 -1.06 0.22 3.69
C THR A 115 -1.11 1.52 2.91
N ALA A 116 -0.45 1.55 1.75
CA ALA A 116 -0.27 2.74 0.92
C ALA A 116 -1.42 2.99 -0.08
N HIS A 117 -2.62 2.49 0.21
CA HIS A 117 -3.78 2.79 -0.64
C HIS A 117 -4.06 4.29 -0.63
N HIS A 118 -4.29 4.86 -1.81
CA HIS A 118 -4.43 6.30 -2.04
C HIS A 118 -5.74 6.64 -2.79
N LEU A 119 -5.96 7.90 -3.09
CA LEU A 119 -7.22 8.39 -3.69
C LEU A 119 -7.54 7.73 -5.05
N ASN A 120 -6.52 7.46 -5.88
CA ASN A 120 -6.76 6.79 -7.16
C ASN A 120 -7.22 5.33 -6.95
N ASP A 121 -6.70 4.62 -5.93
CA ASP A 121 -7.20 3.28 -5.57
C ASP A 121 -8.65 3.31 -5.08
N GLN A 122 -9.06 4.38 -4.39
CA GLN A 122 -10.46 4.59 -4.01
C GLN A 122 -11.35 4.69 -5.26
N THR A 123 -10.92 5.49 -6.22
CA THR A 123 -11.63 5.65 -7.50
C THR A 123 -11.75 4.31 -8.23
N GLU A 124 -10.66 3.57 -8.37
CA GLU A 124 -10.65 2.25 -9.00
C GLU A 124 -11.58 1.28 -8.27
N THR A 125 -11.52 1.25 -6.94
CA THR A 125 -12.36 0.37 -6.11
C THR A 125 -13.84 0.71 -6.27
N PHE A 126 -14.18 2.00 -6.32
CA PHE A 126 -15.54 2.47 -6.58
C PHE A 126 -16.06 1.96 -7.94
N PHE A 127 -15.29 2.16 -9.03
CA PHE A 127 -15.70 1.72 -10.36
C PHE A 127 -15.80 0.19 -10.49
N LEU A 128 -14.91 -0.56 -9.84
CA LEU A 128 -15.00 -2.02 -9.79
C LEU A 128 -16.24 -2.49 -9.02
N ALA A 129 -16.61 -1.82 -7.94
CA ALA A 129 -17.81 -2.10 -7.18
C ALA A 129 -19.07 -1.78 -8.02
N LEU A 130 -19.07 -0.64 -8.73
CA LEU A 130 -20.14 -0.24 -9.62
C LEU A 130 -20.34 -1.26 -10.77
N LYS A 131 -19.24 -1.69 -11.41
CA LYS A 131 -19.23 -2.74 -12.46
C LYS A 131 -19.89 -4.03 -11.98
N ARG A 132 -19.70 -4.39 -10.70
CA ARG A 132 -20.27 -5.60 -10.08
C ARG A 132 -21.71 -5.42 -9.57
N GLY A 133 -22.32 -4.27 -9.76
CA GLY A 133 -23.65 -3.96 -9.25
C GLY A 133 -23.75 -3.85 -7.73
N ALA A 134 -22.68 -3.43 -7.06
CA ALA A 134 -22.67 -3.30 -5.61
C ALA A 134 -23.68 -2.26 -5.12
N GLY A 135 -24.33 -2.53 -3.99
CA GLY A 135 -25.18 -1.56 -3.29
C GLY A 135 -24.38 -0.45 -2.62
N LEU A 136 -25.07 0.49 -1.94
CA LEU A 136 -24.47 1.68 -1.33
C LEU A 136 -23.27 1.40 -0.43
N GLN A 137 -23.30 0.32 0.35
CA GLN A 137 -22.16 -0.07 1.20
C GLN A 137 -20.90 -0.42 0.38
N GLY A 138 -21.07 -1.17 -0.72
CA GLY A 138 -19.94 -1.53 -1.59
C GLY A 138 -19.38 -0.33 -2.35
N LEU A 139 -20.22 0.64 -2.71
CA LEU A 139 -19.82 1.89 -3.37
C LEU A 139 -19.06 2.84 -2.43
N GLY A 140 -19.11 2.64 -1.10
CA GLY A 140 -18.31 3.38 -0.13
C GLY A 140 -16.79 3.15 -0.25
N ALA A 141 -16.37 2.22 -1.11
CA ALA A 141 -14.98 1.82 -1.34
C ALA A 141 -14.21 1.45 -0.04
N MET A 142 -12.95 1.90 0.12
CA MET A 142 -12.15 1.54 1.29
C MET A 142 -12.34 2.52 2.44
N GLN A 143 -12.45 1.99 3.65
CA GLN A 143 -12.44 2.79 4.89
C GLN A 143 -10.99 3.11 5.29
N LYS A 144 -10.79 4.28 5.92
CA LYS A 144 -9.50 4.68 6.49
C LYS A 144 -9.00 3.66 7.52
N GLU A 145 -9.89 3.21 8.38
CA GLU A 145 -9.65 2.16 9.36
C GLU A 145 -10.61 1.00 9.10
N SER A 146 -10.10 -0.22 9.15
CA SER A 146 -10.90 -1.43 8.97
C SER A 146 -10.23 -2.62 9.64
N GLN A 147 -10.91 -3.77 9.65
CA GLN A 147 -10.29 -5.03 10.02
C GLN A 147 -10.28 -5.97 8.81
N LEU A 148 -9.18 -6.71 8.65
CA LEU A 148 -9.04 -7.74 7.63
C LEU A 148 -8.17 -8.88 8.17
N PHE A 149 -8.61 -10.12 8.06
CA PHE A 149 -7.94 -11.30 8.65
C PHE A 149 -7.61 -11.13 10.15
N GLY A 150 -8.51 -10.48 10.90
CA GLY A 150 -8.31 -10.20 12.33
C GLY A 150 -7.33 -9.08 12.65
N MET A 151 -6.71 -8.46 11.63
CA MET A 151 -5.76 -7.37 11.82
C MET A 151 -6.43 -6.01 11.72
N PRO A 152 -6.12 -5.04 12.59
CA PRO A 152 -6.50 -3.65 12.38
C PRO A 152 -5.65 -3.05 11.25
N ILE A 153 -6.32 -2.46 10.25
CA ILE A 153 -5.68 -1.84 9.08
C ILE A 153 -5.93 -0.34 9.10
N LEU A 154 -4.85 0.41 8.84
CA LEU A 154 -4.88 1.85 8.67
C LEU A 154 -4.41 2.23 7.25
N ARG A 155 -5.15 3.13 6.58
CA ARG A 155 -4.85 3.64 5.23
C ARG A 155 -4.72 5.15 5.26
N PRO A 156 -3.57 5.67 5.71
CA PRO A 156 -3.42 7.11 5.93
C PRO A 156 -3.30 7.93 4.64
N LEU A 157 -3.12 7.27 3.49
CA LEU A 157 -2.95 7.94 2.19
C LEU A 157 -4.24 8.03 1.37
N LEU A 158 -5.40 7.60 1.86
CA LEU A 158 -6.65 7.56 1.08
C LEU A 158 -7.12 8.92 0.53
N SER A 159 -6.71 10.02 1.14
CA SER A 159 -7.05 11.38 0.70
C SER A 159 -6.00 12.02 -0.21
N PHE A 160 -4.88 11.35 -0.46
CA PHE A 160 -3.80 11.84 -1.30
C PHE A 160 -3.88 11.22 -2.69
N SER A 161 -3.68 12.02 -3.72
CA SER A 161 -3.55 11.54 -5.10
C SER A 161 -2.17 10.89 -5.33
N ARG A 162 -2.09 10.01 -6.32
CA ARG A 162 -0.82 9.41 -6.73
C ARG A 162 0.21 10.45 -7.15
N ASN A 163 -0.22 11.53 -7.82
CA ASN A 163 0.68 12.62 -8.24
C ASN A 163 1.32 13.33 -7.03
N GLU A 164 0.54 13.63 -5.98
CA GLU A 164 1.08 14.23 -4.75
C GLU A 164 2.12 13.32 -4.07
N LEU A 165 1.90 11.99 -4.12
CA LEU A 165 2.86 11.03 -3.59
C LEU A 165 4.12 10.96 -4.45
N GLU A 166 3.99 11.03 -5.78
CA GLU A 166 5.11 11.05 -6.72
C GLU A 166 5.96 12.30 -6.55
N ASP A 167 5.34 13.47 -6.51
CA ASP A 167 6.02 14.73 -6.25
C ASP A 167 6.80 14.68 -4.92
N TYR A 168 6.19 14.11 -3.88
CA TYR A 168 6.83 13.94 -2.58
C TYR A 168 8.06 13.01 -2.65
N VAL A 169 7.95 11.85 -3.27
CA VAL A 169 9.05 10.88 -3.39
C VAL A 169 10.21 11.46 -4.21
N GLN A 170 9.91 12.23 -5.27
CA GLN A 170 10.90 12.95 -6.08
C GLN A 170 11.60 14.04 -5.27
N GLN A 171 10.88 14.87 -4.52
CA GLN A 171 11.44 15.91 -3.64
C GLN A 171 12.37 15.35 -2.56
N GLU A 172 12.04 14.15 -2.04
CA GLU A 172 12.86 13.44 -1.06
C GLU A 172 14.04 12.67 -1.69
N ASN A 173 14.18 12.71 -3.03
CA ASN A 173 15.20 11.96 -3.80
C ASN A 173 15.18 10.45 -3.48
N LEU A 174 14.01 9.86 -3.32
CA LEU A 174 13.85 8.42 -3.06
C LEU A 174 13.68 7.66 -4.37
N SER A 175 14.30 6.50 -4.46
CA SER A 175 14.09 5.54 -5.55
C SER A 175 12.95 4.58 -5.22
N TRP A 176 12.24 4.13 -6.25
CA TRP A 176 11.17 3.13 -6.14
C TRP A 176 11.24 2.14 -7.30
N ILE A 177 10.50 1.05 -7.15
CA ILE A 177 10.36 0.01 -8.17
C ILE A 177 9.14 0.33 -9.02
N GLU A 178 9.27 0.19 -10.32
CA GLU A 178 8.13 0.12 -11.23
C GLU A 178 7.85 -1.34 -11.59
N ASP A 179 6.66 -1.83 -11.21
CA ASP A 179 6.21 -3.16 -11.54
C ASP A 179 5.65 -3.15 -12.96
N GLU A 180 6.29 -3.90 -13.84
CA GLU A 180 5.88 -4.04 -15.25
C GLU A 180 4.45 -4.54 -15.42
N SER A 181 3.93 -5.31 -14.47
CA SER A 181 2.55 -5.82 -14.51
C SER A 181 1.49 -4.71 -14.44
N ASN A 182 1.84 -3.49 -13.99
CA ASN A 182 0.93 -2.34 -13.97
C ASN A 182 0.50 -1.88 -15.37
N GLN A 183 1.24 -2.25 -16.42
CA GLN A 183 0.91 -1.94 -17.82
C GLN A 183 -0.03 -2.98 -18.45
N ASP A 184 -0.22 -4.12 -17.83
CA ASP A 184 -1.05 -5.19 -18.36
C ASP A 184 -2.55 -4.90 -18.16
N ASN A 185 -3.20 -4.43 -19.22
CA ASN A 185 -4.63 -4.12 -19.22
C ASN A 185 -5.56 -5.34 -19.21
N HIS A 186 -5.01 -6.55 -19.16
CA HIS A 186 -5.81 -7.76 -18.93
C HIS A 186 -6.47 -7.76 -17.55
N TYR A 187 -5.85 -7.08 -16.59
CA TYR A 187 -6.41 -6.87 -15.25
C TYR A 187 -7.40 -5.71 -15.25
N ASP A 188 -8.61 -5.94 -14.77
CA ASP A 188 -9.70 -4.95 -14.69
C ASP A 188 -9.25 -3.62 -14.07
N ARG A 189 -8.43 -3.66 -13.02
CA ARG A 189 -7.94 -2.49 -12.32
C ARG A 189 -6.99 -1.66 -13.20
N ASN A 190 -6.07 -2.32 -13.89
CA ASN A 190 -5.16 -1.65 -14.83
C ASN A 190 -5.91 -1.08 -16.03
N PHE A 191 -6.89 -1.82 -16.57
CA PHE A 191 -7.75 -1.34 -17.66
C PHE A 191 -8.48 -0.05 -17.24
N LEU A 192 -9.09 -0.03 -16.05
CA LEU A 192 -9.73 1.18 -15.53
C LEU A 192 -8.73 2.34 -15.42
N ARG A 193 -7.57 2.10 -14.80
CA ARG A 193 -6.52 3.10 -14.58
C ARG A 193 -5.96 3.68 -15.87
N ASN A 194 -5.67 2.82 -16.83
CA ASN A 194 -4.92 3.18 -18.03
C ASN A 194 -5.81 3.63 -19.20
N GLN A 195 -7.08 3.17 -19.27
CA GLN A 195 -7.96 3.43 -20.40
C GLN A 195 -9.19 4.26 -20.01
N ILE A 196 -9.90 3.91 -18.94
CA ILE A 196 -11.22 4.51 -18.65
C ILE A 196 -11.10 5.81 -17.87
N LEU A 197 -10.33 5.80 -16.76
CA LEU A 197 -10.23 6.98 -15.90
C LEU A 197 -9.60 8.21 -16.58
N PRO A 198 -8.61 8.07 -17.48
CA PRO A 198 -8.10 9.21 -18.24
C PRO A 198 -9.17 9.88 -19.09
N GLU A 199 -10.01 9.10 -19.80
CA GLU A 199 -11.10 9.60 -20.63
C GLU A 199 -12.17 10.36 -19.83
N LEU A 200 -12.50 9.84 -18.62
CA LEU A 200 -13.45 10.51 -17.73
C LEU A 200 -12.94 11.83 -17.16
N ARG A 201 -11.61 11.99 -17.04
CA ARG A 201 -11.00 13.23 -16.55
C ARG A 201 -10.91 14.35 -17.58
N GLN A 202 -11.01 14.01 -18.87
CA GLN A 202 -10.93 14.97 -19.97
C GLN A 202 -12.24 15.72 -20.21
N ARG A 203 -13.34 15.31 -19.58
CA ARG A 203 -14.69 15.89 -19.71
C ARG A 203 -15.17 16.51 -18.41
#